data_9d123316b151d072589cb30dbb0fb959
#
_entry.id   9d123316b151d072589cb30dbb0fb959
#
_cell.length_a   1.000
_cell.length_b   1.000
_cell.length_c   1.000
_cell.angle_alpha   90.00
_cell.angle_beta   90.00
_cell.angle_gamma   90.00
#
_symmetry.space_group_name_H-M   'P 1'
#
loop_
_entity.id
_entity.type
_entity.pdbx_description
1 polymer ?
#
loop_
_entity_poly.entity_id
_entity_poly.type
_entity_poly.pdbx_seq_one_letter_code
_entity_poly.pdbx_strand_id
1 'polypeptide(L)'
;MSATPSRYVVGIDLGTTNCSLAYVDTGAGEDARPVDLSIPQVVQPGVVEERPLLPSFLYLPGPNELPAGSLKLPWDAGRDYAVGEFARQQGSLVPTRLVSSAKSWLCHPGIDRRAAVLPWKAPDNARKISPLEASVRYLKHLVEAWNFRMAKDRAEYRLEQQDIILTVPASFDAAARELTVEAARAAGLEHITLLEEPQSAFYAWIEASHDAWRKQVEVGDAVLICDVGGGTTDLTLIAVGEETGQLALTRVAVGDHILLGGDNMDLALAHSAAQTFLAKNIKLDAAQMMMLGHSCRAAKEKLFADPSLASAPVTVLGRGSKVIAGTIKGELSRAEMEKVLIGGFFPDCPPDAEPTKQRAVGLQELGLLYASDPAITKHLAAFLTRQAQALAERVQPKRGKKKPVGDGGAVQRRRLQGGAAAPARADGAQSLAQGAHAQGAGERRSGPGGGARGGVLRHGAARQGRAHPRRGGPRVLRRH
;
A
#
# COMPACT_ATOMS: atom_id res chain seq x y z
N MET A 1 28.84 21.43 -13.97
CA MET A 1 27.79 22.39 -13.60
C MET A 1 27.18 21.91 -12.31
N SER A 2 27.26 22.66 -11.23
CA SER A 2 26.60 22.32 -9.97
C SER A 2 25.09 22.39 -10.24
N ALA A 3 24.41 21.25 -10.19
CA ALA A 3 22.96 21.22 -10.32
C ALA A 3 22.37 22.09 -9.19
N THR A 4 21.52 23.03 -9.55
CA THR A 4 20.76 23.79 -8.55
C THR A 4 19.94 22.79 -7.74
N PRO A 5 20.00 22.81 -6.40
CA PRO A 5 19.21 21.87 -5.59
C PRO A 5 17.71 22.03 -5.92
N SER A 6 17.01 20.93 -6.05
CA SER A 6 15.56 20.95 -6.28
C SER A 6 14.84 21.67 -5.12
N ARG A 7 13.78 22.41 -5.43
CA ARG A 7 12.98 23.12 -4.43
C ARG A 7 12.25 22.14 -3.51
N TYR A 8 11.82 21.03 -4.07
CA TYR A 8 11.04 20.03 -3.34
C TYR A 8 11.71 18.65 -3.42
N VAL A 9 11.61 17.90 -2.34
CA VAL A 9 11.80 16.45 -2.34
C VAL A 9 10.41 15.84 -2.30
N VAL A 10 10.08 15.02 -3.29
CA VAL A 10 8.74 14.51 -3.49
C VAL A 10 8.72 12.99 -3.36
N GLY A 11 7.88 12.49 -2.47
CA GLY A 11 7.60 11.06 -2.31
C GLY A 11 6.33 10.67 -3.05
N ILE A 12 6.41 9.63 -3.87
CA ILE A 12 5.27 9.05 -4.57
C ILE A 12 5.12 7.60 -4.12
N ASP A 13 3.95 7.26 -3.62
CA ASP A 13 3.56 5.88 -3.37
C ASP A 13 2.62 5.40 -4.48
N LEU A 14 3.11 4.49 -5.34
CA LEU A 14 2.33 3.85 -6.39
C LEU A 14 1.74 2.55 -5.84
N GLY A 15 0.68 2.66 -5.02
CA GLY A 15 0.07 1.51 -4.36
C GLY A 15 -0.87 0.69 -5.27
N THR A 16 -1.16 -0.56 -4.89
CA THR A 16 -2.11 -1.43 -5.61
C THR A 16 -3.54 -0.87 -5.55
N THR A 17 -3.92 -0.30 -4.40
CA THR A 17 -5.27 0.21 -4.17
C THR A 17 -5.37 1.73 -4.30
N ASN A 18 -4.37 2.45 -3.81
CA ASN A 18 -4.31 3.91 -3.86
C ASN A 18 -2.90 4.36 -4.19
N CYS A 19 -2.78 5.49 -4.88
CA CYS A 19 -1.55 6.24 -5.00
C CYS A 19 -1.62 7.47 -4.09
N SER A 20 -0.47 7.90 -3.58
CA SER A 20 -0.36 9.13 -2.80
C SER A 20 0.91 9.90 -3.19
N LEU A 21 0.90 11.20 -2.88
CA LEU A 21 2.01 12.10 -3.11
C LEU A 21 2.17 13.04 -1.91
N ALA A 22 3.40 13.12 -1.40
CA ALA A 22 3.77 14.09 -0.38
C ALA A 22 5.09 14.76 -0.75
N TYR A 23 5.38 15.90 -0.14
CA TYR A 23 6.60 16.65 -0.43
C TYR A 23 7.15 17.37 0.80
N VAL A 24 8.43 17.67 0.73
CA VAL A 24 9.11 18.57 1.67
C VAL A 24 9.65 19.76 0.88
N ASP A 25 9.35 20.97 1.34
CA ASP A 25 9.97 22.19 0.84
C ASP A 25 11.38 22.36 1.44
N THR A 26 12.41 22.16 0.63
CA THR A 26 13.81 22.25 1.07
C THR A 26 14.22 23.66 1.47
N GLY A 27 13.50 24.67 1.00
CA GLY A 27 13.76 26.07 1.35
C GLY A 27 13.19 26.48 2.72
N ALA A 28 12.39 25.62 3.38
CA ALA A 28 11.91 25.88 4.74
C ALA A 28 12.98 25.63 5.82
N GLY A 29 14.17 25.10 5.45
CA GLY A 29 15.27 24.88 6.37
C GLY A 29 14.91 23.89 7.49
N GLU A 30 15.15 24.29 8.77
CA GLU A 30 14.87 23.44 9.93
C GLU A 30 13.35 23.22 10.18
N ASP A 31 12.49 24.08 9.62
CA ASP A 31 11.05 23.97 9.70
C ASP A 31 10.43 23.08 8.61
N ALA A 32 11.28 22.54 7.73
CA ALA A 32 10.85 21.63 6.68
C ALA A 32 10.09 20.43 7.26
N ARG A 33 8.86 20.23 6.81
CA ARG A 33 7.99 19.10 7.22
C ARG A 33 7.34 18.52 5.99
N PRO A 34 7.06 17.22 6.00
CA PRO A 34 6.29 16.60 4.92
C PRO A 34 4.86 17.11 4.90
N VAL A 35 4.37 17.34 3.70
CA VAL A 35 3.02 17.81 3.41
C VAL A 35 2.39 16.89 2.36
N ASP A 36 1.20 16.36 2.63
CA ASP A 36 0.44 15.62 1.64
C ASP A 36 -0.13 16.55 0.59
N LEU A 37 -0.04 16.14 -0.68
CA LEU A 37 -0.70 16.84 -1.77
C LEU A 37 -2.09 16.21 -2.00
N SER A 38 -3.14 17.01 -1.84
CA SER A 38 -4.46 16.61 -2.31
C SER A 38 -4.51 16.61 -3.84
N ILE A 39 -4.99 15.52 -4.41
CA ILE A 39 -4.94 15.20 -5.83
C ILE A 39 -6.31 15.51 -6.46
N PRO A 40 -6.41 16.51 -7.35
CA PRO A 40 -7.64 16.77 -8.10
C PRO A 40 -7.95 15.58 -9.02
N GLN A 41 -9.17 15.07 -8.95
CA GLN A 41 -9.63 13.93 -9.74
C GLN A 41 -11.13 14.03 -10.03
N VAL A 42 -11.58 13.41 -11.11
CA VAL A 42 -12.99 13.32 -11.41
C VAL A 42 -13.67 12.42 -10.38
N VAL A 43 -14.72 12.89 -9.72
CA VAL A 43 -15.52 12.13 -8.75
C VAL A 43 -16.91 11.80 -9.28
N GLN A 44 -17.45 12.63 -10.16
CA GLN A 44 -18.68 12.42 -10.93
C GLN A 44 -18.51 13.02 -12.33
N PRO A 45 -19.35 12.66 -13.31
CA PRO A 45 -19.26 13.24 -14.66
C PRO A 45 -19.20 14.78 -14.62
N GLY A 46 -18.09 15.35 -15.07
CA GLY A 46 -17.83 16.80 -15.10
C GLY A 46 -17.51 17.44 -13.75
N VAL A 47 -17.47 16.70 -12.65
CA VAL A 47 -17.16 17.21 -11.30
C VAL A 47 -15.76 16.74 -10.89
N VAL A 48 -14.89 17.70 -10.60
CA VAL A 48 -13.53 17.45 -10.09
C VAL A 48 -13.46 17.88 -8.63
N GLU A 49 -12.93 17.01 -7.78
CA GLU A 49 -12.64 17.29 -6.38
C GLU A 49 -11.21 16.90 -6.03
N GLU A 50 -10.66 17.58 -5.02
CA GLU A 50 -9.36 17.22 -4.44
C GLU A 50 -9.54 16.17 -3.36
N ARG A 51 -8.74 15.10 -3.45
CA ARG A 51 -8.75 14.01 -2.49
C ARG A 51 -7.32 13.72 -2.00
N PRO A 52 -7.12 13.29 -0.76
CA PRO A 52 -5.78 12.98 -0.24
C PRO A 52 -5.14 11.77 -0.92
N LEU A 53 -5.95 10.87 -1.48
CA LEU A 53 -5.52 9.67 -2.19
C LEU A 53 -6.10 9.65 -3.60
N LEU A 54 -5.36 9.07 -4.54
CA LEU A 54 -5.82 8.72 -5.87
C LEU A 54 -6.04 7.20 -5.94
N PRO A 55 -7.28 6.71 -5.94
CA PRO A 55 -7.54 5.28 -6.11
C PRO A 55 -6.88 4.74 -7.39
N SER A 56 -6.13 3.65 -7.28
CA SER A 56 -5.39 3.01 -8.38
C SER A 56 -6.33 2.22 -9.30
N PHE A 57 -7.36 2.91 -9.77
CA PHE A 57 -8.38 2.42 -10.67
C PHE A 57 -8.40 3.26 -11.93
N LEU A 58 -8.60 2.60 -13.09
CA LEU A 58 -8.69 3.28 -14.35
C LEU A 58 -9.93 2.77 -15.09
N TYR A 59 -10.76 3.69 -15.56
CA TYR A 59 -11.97 3.40 -16.30
C TYR A 59 -11.80 3.76 -17.77
N LEU A 60 -12.09 2.81 -18.65
CA LEU A 60 -11.99 2.92 -20.09
C LEU A 60 -13.41 2.93 -20.68
N PRO A 61 -14.07 4.10 -20.82
CA PRO A 61 -15.42 4.15 -21.34
C PRO A 61 -15.49 3.64 -22.79
N GLY A 62 -16.64 3.10 -23.14
CA GLY A 62 -16.95 2.74 -24.51
C GLY A 62 -17.37 3.94 -25.34
N PRO A 63 -17.48 3.77 -26.66
CA PRO A 63 -17.99 4.82 -27.55
C PRO A 63 -19.37 5.30 -27.08
N ASN A 64 -19.54 6.63 -26.98
CA ASN A 64 -20.80 7.28 -26.60
C ASN A 64 -21.41 6.87 -25.24
N GLU A 65 -20.64 6.27 -24.36
CA GLU A 65 -21.12 5.88 -23.03
C GLU A 65 -21.28 7.08 -22.09
N LEU A 66 -20.37 8.02 -22.18
CA LEU A 66 -20.38 9.23 -21.36
C LEU A 66 -20.54 10.47 -22.26
N PRO A 67 -21.27 11.50 -21.80
CA PRO A 67 -21.33 12.76 -22.49
C PRO A 67 -19.93 13.39 -22.69
N ALA A 68 -19.75 14.14 -23.75
CA ALA A 68 -18.48 14.86 -23.99
C ALA A 68 -18.11 15.76 -22.80
N GLY A 69 -16.84 15.76 -22.42
CA GLY A 69 -16.34 16.53 -21.29
C GLY A 69 -16.64 15.96 -19.90
N SER A 70 -17.31 14.79 -19.80
CA SER A 70 -17.58 14.14 -18.51
C SER A 70 -16.29 13.82 -17.71
N LEU A 71 -15.18 13.58 -18.40
CA LEU A 71 -13.91 13.19 -17.79
C LEU A 71 -12.87 14.32 -17.83
N LYS A 72 -13.28 15.55 -18.18
CA LYS A 72 -12.37 16.69 -18.24
C LYS A 72 -11.71 16.95 -16.89
N LEU A 73 -10.44 17.28 -16.95
CA LEU A 73 -9.66 17.79 -15.82
C LEU A 73 -9.29 19.25 -16.08
N PRO A 74 -8.92 20.03 -15.07
CA PRO A 74 -8.55 21.44 -15.26
C PRO A 74 -7.43 21.66 -16.26
N TRP A 75 -6.58 20.67 -16.46
CA TRP A 75 -5.42 20.69 -17.37
C TRP A 75 -5.62 19.86 -18.64
N ASP A 76 -6.71 19.10 -18.77
CA ASP A 76 -6.99 18.25 -19.93
C ASP A 76 -8.49 18.16 -20.19
N ALA A 77 -8.95 18.97 -21.13
CA ALA A 77 -10.36 19.01 -21.53
C ALA A 77 -10.78 17.83 -22.42
N GLY A 78 -9.79 17.17 -23.06
CA GLY A 78 -10.00 16.08 -24.02
C GLY A 78 -9.84 14.68 -23.44
N ARG A 79 -9.73 14.55 -22.12
CA ARG A 79 -9.52 13.27 -21.44
C ARG A 79 -10.59 12.24 -21.79
N ASP A 80 -10.15 11.05 -22.26
CA ASP A 80 -11.01 9.96 -22.74
C ASP A 80 -10.99 8.72 -21.83
N TYR A 81 -10.40 8.86 -20.65
CA TYR A 81 -10.37 7.85 -19.58
C TYR A 81 -10.39 8.53 -18.21
N ALA A 82 -10.81 7.81 -17.18
CA ALA A 82 -10.72 8.32 -15.82
C ALA A 82 -9.71 7.52 -14.99
N VAL A 83 -9.03 8.21 -14.07
CA VAL A 83 -8.23 7.62 -13.00
C VAL A 83 -8.82 8.08 -11.67
N GLY A 84 -8.80 7.22 -10.66
CA GLY A 84 -9.19 7.59 -9.30
C GLY A 84 -10.64 7.26 -8.96
N GLU A 85 -11.30 8.14 -8.23
CA GLU A 85 -12.58 7.88 -7.58
C GLU A 85 -13.71 7.58 -8.56
N PHE A 86 -13.86 8.36 -9.62
CA PHE A 86 -14.88 8.09 -10.65
C PHE A 86 -14.63 6.70 -11.29
N ALA A 87 -13.36 6.39 -11.59
CA ALA A 87 -13.01 5.08 -12.16
C ALA A 87 -13.42 3.94 -11.23
N ARG A 88 -13.20 4.08 -9.93
CA ARG A 88 -13.58 3.11 -8.90
C ARG A 88 -15.10 2.93 -8.85
N GLN A 89 -15.83 4.03 -8.77
CA GLN A 89 -17.30 4.00 -8.65
C GLN A 89 -17.97 3.49 -9.93
N GLN A 90 -17.65 4.07 -11.07
CA GLN A 90 -18.23 3.66 -12.35
C GLN A 90 -17.83 2.24 -12.73
N GLY A 91 -16.59 1.86 -12.47
CA GLY A 91 -16.07 0.53 -12.72
C GLY A 91 -16.74 -0.55 -11.87
N SER A 92 -17.18 -0.23 -10.66
CA SER A 92 -17.98 -1.16 -9.85
C SER A 92 -19.33 -1.54 -10.50
N LEU A 93 -19.86 -0.64 -11.34
CA LEU A 93 -21.11 -0.86 -12.11
C LEU A 93 -20.84 -1.55 -13.45
N VAL A 94 -19.66 -1.29 -14.06
CA VAL A 94 -19.28 -1.85 -15.37
C VAL A 94 -17.86 -2.46 -15.27
N PRO A 95 -17.69 -3.60 -14.58
CA PRO A 95 -16.37 -4.18 -14.29
C PRO A 95 -15.55 -4.53 -15.53
N THR A 96 -16.20 -4.81 -16.66
CA THR A 96 -15.54 -5.12 -17.94
C THR A 96 -14.79 -3.93 -18.56
N ARG A 97 -14.90 -2.74 -17.97
CA ARG A 97 -14.20 -1.51 -18.37
C ARG A 97 -13.29 -0.95 -17.29
N LEU A 98 -13.20 -1.66 -16.17
CA LEU A 98 -12.39 -1.28 -15.03
C LEU A 98 -11.05 -1.97 -15.05
N VAL A 99 -9.97 -1.21 -15.06
CA VAL A 99 -8.63 -1.70 -14.74
C VAL A 99 -8.39 -1.49 -13.26
N SER A 100 -8.13 -2.57 -12.54
CA SER A 100 -7.80 -2.61 -11.12
C SER A 100 -6.58 -3.49 -10.89
N SER A 101 -5.93 -3.34 -9.73
CA SER A 101 -4.78 -4.16 -9.30
C SER A 101 -3.64 -4.21 -10.33
N ALA A 102 -3.46 -3.16 -11.14
CA ALA A 102 -2.47 -3.10 -12.21
C ALA A 102 -1.04 -3.38 -11.70
N LYS A 103 -0.73 -2.94 -10.47
CA LYS A 103 0.55 -3.20 -9.82
C LYS A 103 0.80 -4.70 -9.59
N SER A 104 -0.22 -5.47 -9.19
CA SER A 104 -0.13 -6.93 -9.06
C SER A 104 0.08 -7.60 -10.42
N TRP A 105 -0.51 -7.05 -11.49
CA TRP A 105 -0.30 -7.53 -12.85
C TRP A 105 1.12 -7.26 -13.37
N LEU A 106 1.82 -6.21 -12.89
CA LEU A 106 3.24 -5.99 -13.20
C LEU A 106 4.16 -7.10 -12.68
N CYS A 107 3.71 -7.90 -11.72
CA CYS A 107 4.46 -9.04 -11.18
C CYS A 107 4.02 -10.39 -11.75
N HIS A 108 2.98 -10.42 -12.61
CA HIS A 108 2.42 -11.67 -13.09
C HIS A 108 3.39 -12.39 -14.05
N PRO A 109 3.86 -13.61 -13.71
CA PRO A 109 4.91 -14.29 -14.51
C PRO A 109 4.39 -14.90 -15.82
N GLY A 110 3.09 -15.12 -15.94
CA GLY A 110 2.46 -15.84 -17.05
C GLY A 110 1.89 -14.95 -18.16
N ILE A 111 2.12 -13.64 -18.15
CA ILE A 111 1.65 -12.71 -19.18
C ILE A 111 2.78 -11.82 -19.69
N ASP A 112 2.62 -11.32 -20.92
CA ASP A 112 3.40 -10.16 -21.35
C ASP A 112 2.84 -8.90 -20.67
N ARG A 113 3.63 -8.32 -19.76
CA ARG A 113 3.28 -7.16 -18.95
C ARG A 113 3.16 -5.87 -19.77
N ARG A 114 3.58 -5.88 -21.04
CA ARG A 114 3.42 -4.80 -22.03
C ARG A 114 2.26 -5.03 -22.99
N ALA A 115 1.65 -6.23 -22.98
CA ALA A 115 0.50 -6.52 -23.82
C ALA A 115 -0.80 -5.93 -23.24
N ALA A 116 -1.73 -5.55 -24.11
CA ALA A 116 -3.04 -4.96 -23.75
C ALA A 116 -4.00 -6.05 -23.25
N VAL A 117 -3.85 -6.46 -21.99
CA VAL A 117 -4.62 -7.54 -21.35
C VAL A 117 -5.67 -7.04 -20.33
N LEU A 118 -5.61 -5.78 -19.94
CA LEU A 118 -6.51 -5.21 -18.94
C LEU A 118 -7.57 -4.27 -19.55
N PRO A 119 -8.83 -4.34 -19.12
CA PRO A 119 -9.40 -5.16 -18.06
C PRO A 119 -9.36 -6.65 -18.40
N TRP A 120 -9.01 -7.47 -17.40
CA TRP A 120 -8.97 -8.92 -17.57
C TRP A 120 -10.36 -9.50 -17.86
N LYS A 121 -10.44 -10.43 -18.83
CA LYS A 121 -11.72 -11.01 -19.29
C LYS A 121 -12.73 -10.00 -19.86
N ALA A 122 -12.32 -8.78 -20.21
CA ALA A 122 -13.16 -7.90 -20.99
C ALA A 122 -13.42 -8.50 -22.39
N PRO A 123 -14.58 -8.22 -23.01
CA PRO A 123 -14.87 -8.66 -24.37
C PRO A 123 -13.76 -8.23 -25.36
N ASP A 124 -13.59 -8.97 -26.44
CA ASP A 124 -12.50 -8.71 -27.42
C ASP A 124 -12.62 -7.34 -28.09
N ASN A 125 -13.81 -6.82 -28.24
CA ASN A 125 -14.08 -5.48 -28.77
C ASN A 125 -13.96 -4.37 -27.73
N ALA A 126 -13.65 -4.68 -26.46
CA ALA A 126 -13.43 -3.68 -25.45
C ALA A 126 -12.02 -3.06 -25.58
N ARG A 127 -11.92 -1.78 -25.26
CA ARG A 127 -10.63 -1.12 -25.13
C ARG A 127 -9.82 -1.79 -24.01
N LYS A 128 -8.59 -2.19 -24.32
CA LYS A 128 -7.65 -2.80 -23.36
C LYS A 128 -6.34 -2.02 -23.35
N ILE A 129 -5.65 -2.10 -22.22
CA ILE A 129 -4.31 -1.54 -22.00
C ILE A 129 -3.42 -2.56 -21.31
N SER A 130 -2.13 -2.31 -21.29
CA SER A 130 -1.18 -3.13 -20.54
C SER A 130 -1.12 -2.73 -19.05
N PRO A 131 -0.62 -3.62 -18.17
CA PRO A 131 -0.24 -3.25 -16.80
C PRO A 131 0.73 -2.07 -16.73
N LEU A 132 1.71 -2.04 -17.64
CA LEU A 132 2.65 -0.93 -17.78
C LEU A 132 1.92 0.38 -18.10
N GLU A 133 1.06 0.38 -19.12
CA GLU A 133 0.29 1.56 -19.52
C GLU A 133 -0.62 2.08 -18.41
N ALA A 134 -1.22 1.18 -17.62
CA ALA A 134 -2.02 1.58 -16.46
C ALA A 134 -1.16 2.33 -15.43
N SER A 135 0.05 1.84 -15.15
CA SER A 135 0.99 2.48 -14.23
C SER A 135 1.46 3.85 -14.75
N VAL A 136 1.71 3.96 -16.07
CA VAL A 136 2.01 5.24 -16.73
C VAL A 136 0.88 6.24 -16.50
N ARG A 137 -0.37 5.83 -16.67
CA ARG A 137 -1.53 6.74 -16.53
C ARG A 137 -1.75 7.19 -15.08
N TYR A 138 -1.47 6.33 -14.09
CA TYR A 138 -1.50 6.74 -12.68
C TYR A 138 -0.42 7.79 -12.40
N LEU A 139 0.82 7.52 -12.79
CA LEU A 139 1.93 8.45 -12.58
C LEU A 139 1.72 9.76 -13.35
N LYS A 140 1.27 9.68 -14.60
CA LYS A 140 0.96 10.87 -15.41
C LYS A 140 -0.10 11.75 -14.74
N HIS A 141 -1.14 11.15 -14.17
CA HIS A 141 -2.15 11.92 -13.42
C HIS A 141 -1.52 12.65 -12.22
N LEU A 142 -0.60 12.01 -11.48
CA LEU A 142 0.09 12.64 -10.35
C LEU A 142 1.01 13.78 -10.82
N VAL A 143 1.75 13.60 -11.92
CA VAL A 143 2.58 14.64 -12.55
C VAL A 143 1.74 15.86 -12.94
N GLU A 144 0.64 15.62 -13.64
CA GLU A 144 -0.27 16.67 -14.09
C GLU A 144 -0.93 17.41 -12.93
N ALA A 145 -1.38 16.66 -11.90
CA ALA A 145 -1.97 17.24 -10.69
C ALA A 145 -0.98 18.12 -9.93
N TRP A 146 0.27 17.64 -9.77
CA TRP A 146 1.35 18.46 -9.19
C TRP A 146 1.59 19.72 -10.00
N ASN A 147 1.78 19.59 -11.31
CA ASN A 147 2.09 20.73 -12.17
C ASN A 147 0.98 21.78 -12.15
N PHE A 148 -0.27 21.34 -12.12
CA PHE A 148 -1.41 22.24 -11.97
C PHE A 148 -1.44 22.97 -10.61
N ARG A 149 -1.12 22.25 -9.52
CA ARG A 149 -1.23 22.77 -8.16
C ARG A 149 0.00 23.57 -7.72
N MET A 150 1.18 23.05 -7.97
CA MET A 150 2.44 23.51 -7.40
C MET A 150 3.28 24.32 -8.40
N ALA A 151 3.44 23.83 -9.62
CA ALA A 151 4.26 24.50 -10.62
C ALA A 151 3.56 25.72 -11.19
N LYS A 152 2.25 25.60 -11.52
CA LYS A 152 1.52 26.65 -12.23
C LYS A 152 2.31 27.07 -13.47
N ASP A 153 2.74 28.33 -13.54
CA ASP A 153 3.51 28.89 -14.66
C ASP A 153 5.05 28.84 -14.45
N ARG A 154 5.52 28.24 -13.36
CA ARG A 154 6.95 28.18 -13.01
C ARG A 154 7.55 26.84 -13.42
N ALA A 155 8.35 26.85 -14.48
CA ALA A 155 8.95 25.62 -15.02
C ALA A 155 9.85 24.89 -14.01
N GLU A 156 10.57 25.63 -13.17
CA GLU A 156 11.47 25.11 -12.14
C GLU A 156 10.76 24.37 -11.00
N TYR A 157 9.43 24.54 -10.88
CA TYR A 157 8.60 23.86 -9.88
C TYR A 157 7.82 22.66 -10.44
N ARG A 158 7.96 22.39 -11.74
CA ARG A 158 7.36 21.18 -12.32
C ARG A 158 7.91 19.95 -11.64
N LEU A 159 7.07 18.91 -11.52
CA LEU A 159 7.43 17.66 -10.83
C LEU A 159 8.68 17.02 -11.44
N GLU A 160 8.80 17.10 -12.75
CA GLU A 160 9.93 16.56 -13.53
C GLU A 160 11.28 17.21 -13.18
N GLN A 161 11.26 18.37 -12.51
CA GLN A 161 12.45 19.12 -12.07
C GLN A 161 12.75 18.93 -10.58
N GLN A 162 11.99 18.08 -9.88
CA GLN A 162 12.16 17.85 -8.44
C GLN A 162 12.92 16.56 -8.15
N ASP A 163 13.46 16.44 -6.92
CA ASP A 163 14.00 15.18 -6.43
C ASP A 163 12.84 14.23 -6.08
N ILE A 164 12.72 13.14 -6.81
CA ILE A 164 11.59 12.22 -6.69
C ILE A 164 12.02 10.89 -6.09
N ILE A 165 11.26 10.42 -5.11
CA ILE A 165 11.36 9.08 -4.56
C ILE A 165 10.07 8.34 -4.86
N LEU A 166 10.20 7.20 -5.53
CA LEU A 166 9.09 6.33 -5.90
C LEU A 166 9.19 5.02 -5.13
N THR A 167 8.12 4.62 -4.42
CA THR A 167 8.11 3.35 -3.71
C THR A 167 7.92 2.16 -4.62
N VAL A 168 8.58 1.06 -4.24
CA VAL A 168 8.39 -0.28 -4.82
C VAL A 168 8.37 -1.32 -3.71
N PRO A 169 7.61 -2.42 -3.84
CA PRO A 169 7.71 -3.54 -2.92
C PRO A 169 9.13 -4.10 -2.86
N ALA A 170 9.59 -4.48 -1.67
CA ALA A 170 10.90 -5.11 -1.51
C ALA A 170 10.99 -6.44 -2.26
N SER A 171 9.87 -7.12 -2.41
CA SER A 171 9.70 -8.41 -3.08
C SER A 171 9.60 -8.33 -4.62
N PHE A 172 9.57 -7.13 -5.23
CA PHE A 172 9.54 -6.99 -6.67
C PHE A 172 10.77 -7.63 -7.34
N ASP A 173 10.53 -8.44 -8.37
CA ASP A 173 11.59 -8.94 -9.26
C ASP A 173 12.24 -7.79 -10.06
N ALA A 174 13.38 -8.06 -10.66
CA ALA A 174 14.11 -7.06 -11.46
C ALA A 174 13.23 -6.49 -12.60
N ALA A 175 12.44 -7.35 -13.25
CA ALA A 175 11.58 -6.92 -14.36
C ALA A 175 10.45 -5.99 -13.88
N ALA A 176 9.81 -6.25 -12.73
CA ALA A 176 8.78 -5.37 -12.18
C ALA A 176 9.37 -4.02 -11.75
N ARG A 177 10.59 -4.01 -11.18
CA ARG A 177 11.31 -2.77 -10.86
C ARG A 177 11.64 -1.96 -12.12
N GLU A 178 12.15 -2.61 -13.16
CA GLU A 178 12.44 -1.96 -14.46
C GLU A 178 11.17 -1.40 -15.11
N LEU A 179 10.08 -2.15 -15.12
CA LEU A 179 8.79 -1.68 -15.65
C LEU A 179 8.23 -0.48 -14.85
N THR A 180 8.48 -0.43 -13.54
CA THR A 180 8.10 0.73 -12.73
C THR A 180 8.93 1.97 -13.11
N VAL A 181 10.24 1.82 -13.36
CA VAL A 181 11.10 2.91 -13.85
C VAL A 181 10.66 3.33 -15.26
N GLU A 182 10.36 2.37 -16.15
CA GLU A 182 9.87 2.65 -17.50
C GLU A 182 8.54 3.44 -17.45
N ALA A 183 7.61 3.05 -16.56
CA ALA A 183 6.36 3.77 -16.36
C ALA A 183 6.60 5.22 -15.89
N ALA A 184 7.54 5.42 -14.97
CA ALA A 184 7.89 6.74 -14.48
C ALA A 184 8.48 7.62 -15.59
N ARG A 185 9.41 7.09 -16.37
CA ARG A 185 9.99 7.79 -17.53
C ARG A 185 8.93 8.14 -18.58
N ALA A 186 8.05 7.19 -18.90
CA ALA A 186 6.95 7.44 -19.82
C ALA A 186 5.93 8.49 -19.30
N ALA A 187 5.88 8.71 -17.99
CA ALA A 187 5.13 9.79 -17.36
C ALA A 187 5.90 11.13 -17.28
N GLY A 188 7.16 11.17 -17.76
CA GLY A 188 8.02 12.36 -17.77
C GLY A 188 9.01 12.45 -16.61
N LEU A 189 9.08 11.43 -15.72
CA LEU A 189 9.93 11.42 -14.54
C LEU A 189 11.26 10.71 -14.86
N GLU A 190 12.27 11.45 -15.33
CA GLU A 190 13.56 10.90 -15.73
C GLU A 190 14.47 10.60 -14.52
N HIS A 191 14.39 11.42 -13.47
CA HIS A 191 15.28 11.37 -12.32
C HIS A 191 14.53 10.91 -11.07
N ILE A 192 14.40 9.58 -10.92
CA ILE A 192 13.75 8.98 -9.76
C ILE A 192 14.74 8.15 -8.94
N THR A 193 14.53 8.15 -7.64
CA THR A 193 15.15 7.21 -6.70
C THR A 193 14.11 6.19 -6.27
N LEU A 194 14.37 4.91 -6.46
CA LEU A 194 13.50 3.87 -5.93
C LEU A 194 13.76 3.67 -4.44
N LEU A 195 12.71 3.60 -3.65
CA LEU A 195 12.78 3.25 -2.23
C LEU A 195 11.85 2.06 -1.97
N GLU A 196 12.33 1.09 -1.20
CA GLU A 196 11.49 -0.06 -0.85
C GLU A 196 10.39 0.34 0.15
N GLU A 197 9.17 -0.11 -0.07
CA GLU A 197 8.00 0.20 0.76
C GLU A 197 8.23 -0.10 2.26
N PRO A 198 8.84 -1.23 2.67
CA PRO A 198 9.13 -1.44 4.09
C PRO A 198 10.15 -0.44 4.65
N GLN A 199 11.10 0.05 3.85
CA GLN A 199 12.00 1.12 4.30
C GLN A 199 11.23 2.43 4.50
N SER A 200 10.32 2.75 3.59
CA SER A 200 9.49 3.96 3.74
C SER A 200 8.58 3.87 4.97
N ALA A 201 7.95 2.72 5.21
CA ALA A 201 7.15 2.49 6.40
C ALA A 201 7.96 2.60 7.70
N PHE A 202 9.23 2.16 7.65
CA PHE A 202 10.13 2.29 8.78
C PHE A 202 10.53 3.76 9.04
N TYR A 203 10.82 4.52 7.99
CA TYR A 203 11.07 5.97 8.12
C TYR A 203 9.85 6.72 8.64
N ALA A 204 8.62 6.35 8.23
CA ALA A 204 7.39 6.91 8.78
C ALA A 204 7.27 6.66 10.28
N TRP A 205 7.63 5.45 10.73
CA TRP A 205 7.62 5.14 12.16
C TRP A 205 8.65 5.94 12.95
N ILE A 206 9.86 6.11 12.41
CA ILE A 206 10.91 6.95 13.01
C ILE A 206 10.40 8.38 13.18
N GLU A 207 9.84 8.95 12.12
CA GLU A 207 9.32 10.32 12.12
C GLU A 207 8.15 10.48 13.09
N ALA A 208 7.15 9.63 13.01
CA ALA A 208 5.98 9.66 13.91
C ALA A 208 6.36 9.46 15.39
N SER A 209 7.45 8.75 15.63
CA SER A 209 7.98 8.51 16.98
C SER A 209 8.88 9.64 17.46
N HIS A 210 9.29 10.56 16.60
CA HIS A 210 10.31 11.57 16.87
C HIS A 210 11.55 10.93 17.53
N ASP A 211 12.21 11.60 18.50
CA ASP A 211 13.32 11.01 19.24
C ASP A 211 12.95 9.82 20.15
N ALA A 212 11.65 9.56 20.34
CA ALA A 212 11.20 8.48 21.20
C ALA A 212 11.48 7.07 20.62
N TRP A 213 11.69 6.93 19.30
CA TRP A 213 12.02 5.65 18.69
C TRP A 213 13.28 5.02 19.28
N ARG A 214 14.30 5.84 19.63
CA ARG A 214 15.55 5.40 20.27
C ARG A 214 15.34 4.80 21.66
N LYS A 215 14.22 5.12 22.32
CA LYS A 215 13.78 4.54 23.59
C LYS A 215 12.90 3.32 23.41
N GLN A 216 12.41 3.09 22.19
CA GLN A 216 11.50 2.00 21.88
C GLN A 216 12.22 0.75 21.39
N VAL A 217 13.44 0.89 20.87
CA VAL A 217 14.28 -0.21 20.41
C VAL A 217 15.66 -0.13 21.07
N GLU A 218 16.26 -1.27 21.30
CA GLU A 218 17.59 -1.41 21.86
C GLU A 218 18.47 -2.26 20.91
N VAL A 219 19.79 -2.10 21.02
CA VAL A 219 20.74 -2.99 20.34
C VAL A 219 20.42 -4.44 20.68
N GLY A 220 20.28 -5.27 19.65
CA GLY A 220 19.86 -6.66 19.78
C GLY A 220 18.36 -6.90 19.62
N ASP A 221 17.56 -5.86 19.38
CA ASP A 221 16.16 -6.02 18.97
C ASP A 221 16.04 -6.34 17.47
N ALA A 222 14.89 -6.90 17.10
CA ALA A 222 14.49 -7.08 15.72
C ALA A 222 13.13 -6.37 15.50
N VAL A 223 13.03 -5.64 14.42
CA VAL A 223 11.79 -4.97 13.98
C VAL A 223 11.23 -5.75 12.80
N LEU A 224 10.01 -6.25 12.96
CA LEU A 224 9.25 -6.87 11.88
C LEU A 224 8.35 -5.80 11.23
N ILE A 225 8.50 -5.63 9.94
CA ILE A 225 7.59 -4.86 9.11
C ILE A 225 6.69 -5.85 8.40
N CYS A 226 5.39 -5.73 8.65
CA CYS A 226 4.34 -6.53 8.02
C CYS A 226 3.44 -5.58 7.24
N ASP A 227 3.65 -5.51 5.93
CA ASP A 227 2.88 -4.69 5.00
C ASP A 227 1.80 -5.55 4.34
N VAL A 228 0.55 -5.38 4.77
CA VAL A 228 -0.62 -6.05 4.20
C VAL A 228 -1.35 -5.02 3.34
N GLY A 229 -1.00 -5.00 2.07
CA GLY A 229 -1.56 -4.08 1.09
C GLY A 229 -2.88 -4.55 0.48
N GLY A 230 -3.29 -3.88 -0.60
CA GLY A 230 -4.48 -4.28 -1.37
C GLY A 230 -4.30 -5.59 -2.11
N GLY A 231 -3.16 -5.81 -2.75
CA GLY A 231 -2.90 -6.99 -3.56
C GLY A 231 -1.85 -7.95 -3.01
N THR A 232 -1.01 -7.49 -2.08
CA THR A 232 0.15 -8.24 -1.58
C THR A 232 0.31 -8.15 -0.08
N THR A 233 1.03 -9.11 0.47
CA THR A 233 1.59 -9.05 1.83
C THR A 233 3.10 -9.18 1.73
N ASP A 234 3.82 -8.19 2.23
CA ASP A 234 5.27 -8.14 2.24
C ASP A 234 5.79 -8.16 3.69
N LEU A 235 6.78 -9.00 3.95
CA LEU A 235 7.38 -9.20 5.26
C LEU A 235 8.85 -8.81 5.20
N THR A 236 9.29 -7.93 6.09
CA THR A 236 10.69 -7.51 6.17
C THR A 236 11.16 -7.48 7.62
N LEU A 237 12.38 -7.93 7.83
CA LEU A 237 12.99 -7.99 9.14
C LEU A 237 14.22 -7.10 9.19
N ILE A 238 14.27 -6.22 10.19
CA ILE A 238 15.35 -5.27 10.45
C ILE A 238 15.95 -5.56 11.82
N ALA A 239 17.27 -5.75 11.89
CA ALA A 239 17.98 -5.86 13.15
C ALA A 239 18.42 -4.47 13.63
N VAL A 240 18.31 -4.26 14.92
CA VAL A 240 18.84 -3.07 15.61
C VAL A 240 20.22 -3.40 16.14
N GLY A 241 21.24 -2.81 15.54
CA GLY A 241 22.64 -2.92 15.91
C GLY A 241 23.19 -1.63 16.49
N GLU A 242 24.51 -1.60 16.65
CA GLU A 242 25.27 -0.40 17.02
C GLU A 242 26.42 -0.22 16.03
N GLU A 243 26.55 0.97 15.50
CA GLU A 243 27.66 1.37 14.65
C GLU A 243 28.21 2.70 15.13
N THR A 244 29.50 2.79 15.36
CA THR A 244 30.17 3.99 15.86
C THR A 244 29.53 4.63 17.12
N GLY A 245 28.98 3.81 18.02
CA GLY A 245 28.31 4.27 19.24
C GLY A 245 26.89 4.77 19.05
N GLN A 246 26.31 4.61 17.84
CA GLN A 246 24.93 4.98 17.54
C GLN A 246 24.11 3.75 17.11
N LEU A 247 22.80 3.79 17.35
CA LEU A 247 21.91 2.73 16.87
C LEU A 247 21.97 2.67 15.34
N ALA A 248 22.31 1.50 14.83
CA ALA A 248 22.33 1.15 13.43
C ALA A 248 21.20 0.16 13.11
N LEU A 249 20.59 0.34 11.96
CA LEU A 249 19.45 -0.45 11.50
C LEU A 249 19.84 -1.18 10.24
N THR A 250 19.88 -2.50 10.31
CA THR A 250 20.32 -3.33 9.18
C THR A 250 19.20 -4.29 8.77
N ARG A 251 18.82 -4.25 7.48
CA ARG A 251 17.88 -5.21 6.92
C ARG A 251 18.48 -6.62 6.99
N VAL A 252 17.78 -7.53 7.66
CA VAL A 252 18.18 -8.93 7.82
C VAL A 252 17.62 -9.79 6.69
N ALA A 253 16.31 -9.63 6.43
CA ALA A 253 15.63 -10.47 5.47
C ALA A 253 14.41 -9.76 4.86
N VAL A 254 14.08 -10.18 3.64
CA VAL A 254 12.84 -9.86 2.93
C VAL A 254 12.12 -11.18 2.66
N GLY A 255 10.82 -11.23 2.89
CA GLY A 255 9.98 -12.39 2.59
C GLY A 255 9.72 -12.55 1.09
N ASP A 256 9.10 -13.67 0.75
CA ASP A 256 8.62 -13.92 -0.60
C ASP A 256 7.53 -12.89 -0.98
N HIS A 257 7.35 -12.67 -2.29
CA HIS A 257 6.24 -11.87 -2.80
C HIS A 257 4.94 -12.65 -2.66
N ILE A 258 4.13 -12.31 -1.65
CA ILE A 258 2.89 -13.02 -1.36
C ILE A 258 1.74 -12.25 -1.99
N LEU A 259 1.19 -12.76 -3.09
CA LEU A 259 -0.03 -12.23 -3.73
C LEU A 259 -1.25 -12.56 -2.87
N LEU A 260 -1.41 -11.83 -1.79
CA LEU A 260 -2.45 -11.98 -0.79
C LEU A 260 -2.65 -10.65 -0.07
N GLY A 261 -3.83 -10.09 -0.14
CA GLY A 261 -4.12 -8.79 0.44
C GLY A 261 -5.62 -8.47 0.49
N GLY A 262 -5.94 -7.19 0.54
CA GLY A 262 -7.32 -6.69 0.62
C GLY A 262 -8.23 -7.17 -0.51
N ASP A 263 -7.71 -7.32 -1.72
CA ASP A 263 -8.48 -7.81 -2.87
C ASP A 263 -8.97 -9.26 -2.66
N ASN A 264 -8.13 -10.10 -2.02
CA ASN A 264 -8.50 -11.47 -1.64
C ASN A 264 -9.55 -11.50 -0.53
N MET A 265 -9.42 -10.56 0.42
CA MET A 265 -10.41 -10.38 1.49
C MET A 265 -11.78 -9.98 0.92
N ASP A 266 -11.80 -9.04 -0.05
CA ASP A 266 -13.02 -8.61 -0.73
C ASP A 266 -13.67 -9.75 -1.50
N LEU A 267 -12.86 -10.57 -2.19
CA LEU A 267 -13.33 -11.73 -2.92
C LEU A 267 -13.90 -12.79 -1.97
N ALA A 268 -13.26 -13.07 -0.84
CA ALA A 268 -13.74 -14.00 0.17
C ALA A 268 -15.08 -13.55 0.76
N LEU A 269 -15.22 -12.24 1.05
CA LEU A 269 -16.48 -11.65 1.49
C LEU A 269 -17.58 -11.75 0.42
N ALA A 270 -17.24 -11.52 -0.85
CA ALA A 270 -18.18 -11.67 -1.95
C ALA A 270 -18.67 -13.12 -2.08
N HIS A 271 -17.78 -14.11 -1.94
CA HIS A 271 -18.17 -15.51 -1.94
C HIS A 271 -19.09 -15.86 -0.76
N SER A 272 -18.79 -15.35 0.45
CA SER A 272 -19.67 -15.54 1.62
C SER A 272 -21.05 -14.91 1.39
N ALA A 273 -21.11 -13.66 0.94
CA ALA A 273 -22.36 -12.98 0.63
C ALA A 273 -23.15 -13.67 -0.50
N ALA A 274 -22.46 -14.21 -1.53
CA ALA A 274 -23.10 -14.94 -2.61
C ALA A 274 -23.82 -16.21 -2.11
N GLN A 275 -23.32 -16.89 -1.07
CA GLN A 275 -24.01 -18.03 -0.47
C GLN A 275 -25.35 -17.61 0.15
N THR A 276 -25.44 -16.43 0.74
CA THR A 276 -26.70 -15.90 1.29
C THR A 276 -27.73 -15.60 0.18
N PHE A 277 -27.26 -15.15 -0.99
CA PHE A 277 -28.13 -14.97 -2.17
C PHE A 277 -28.56 -16.31 -2.76
N LEU A 278 -27.65 -17.29 -2.84
CA LEU A 278 -27.95 -18.61 -3.33
C LEU A 278 -29.00 -19.31 -2.46
N ALA A 279 -28.93 -19.16 -1.14
CA ALA A 279 -29.95 -19.67 -0.21
C ALA A 279 -31.35 -19.07 -0.44
N LYS A 280 -31.43 -17.90 -1.09
CA LYS A 280 -32.67 -17.24 -1.56
C LYS A 280 -32.98 -17.55 -3.02
N ASN A 281 -32.37 -18.61 -3.62
CA ASN A 281 -32.50 -18.99 -5.02
C ASN A 281 -32.06 -17.91 -6.03
N ILE A 282 -31.15 -16.98 -5.62
CA ILE A 282 -30.57 -15.98 -6.48
C ILE A 282 -29.15 -16.42 -6.85
N LYS A 283 -28.95 -16.84 -8.10
CA LYS A 283 -27.64 -17.24 -8.64
C LYS A 283 -27.02 -16.07 -9.38
N LEU A 284 -25.86 -15.65 -8.94
CA LEU A 284 -25.08 -14.59 -9.57
C LEU A 284 -24.20 -15.15 -10.68
N ASP A 285 -24.06 -14.40 -11.77
CA ASP A 285 -23.09 -14.68 -12.82
C ASP A 285 -21.71 -14.03 -12.54
N ALA A 286 -20.74 -14.27 -13.43
CA ALA A 286 -19.39 -13.77 -13.25
C ALA A 286 -19.30 -12.24 -13.15
N ALA A 287 -20.05 -11.48 -13.95
CA ALA A 287 -20.07 -10.03 -13.89
C ALA A 287 -20.72 -9.53 -12.58
N GLN A 288 -21.80 -10.17 -12.16
CA GLN A 288 -22.46 -9.89 -10.89
C GLN A 288 -21.60 -10.25 -9.69
N MET A 289 -20.79 -11.32 -9.76
CA MET A 289 -19.81 -11.65 -8.73
C MET A 289 -18.71 -10.57 -8.62
N MET A 290 -18.24 -10.02 -9.73
CA MET A 290 -17.29 -8.90 -9.72
C MET A 290 -17.90 -7.65 -9.09
N MET A 291 -19.16 -7.30 -9.43
CA MET A 291 -19.89 -6.20 -8.81
C MET A 291 -20.06 -6.43 -7.29
N LEU A 292 -20.37 -7.66 -6.88
CA LEU A 292 -20.49 -8.01 -5.47
C LEU A 292 -19.16 -7.84 -4.73
N GLY A 293 -18.02 -8.19 -5.35
CA GLY A 293 -16.68 -7.95 -4.81
C GLY A 293 -16.44 -6.48 -4.49
N HIS A 294 -16.74 -5.59 -5.44
CA HIS A 294 -16.63 -4.14 -5.22
C HIS A 294 -17.61 -3.63 -4.16
N SER A 295 -18.82 -4.17 -4.12
CA SER A 295 -19.83 -3.83 -3.10
C SER A 295 -19.38 -4.28 -1.70
N CYS A 296 -18.80 -5.48 -1.59
CA CYS A 296 -18.24 -5.99 -0.34
C CYS A 296 -17.02 -5.18 0.12
N ARG A 297 -16.16 -4.72 -0.81
CA ARG A 297 -15.07 -3.78 -0.48
C ARG A 297 -15.61 -2.53 0.19
N ALA A 298 -16.58 -1.86 -0.43
CA ALA A 298 -17.18 -0.65 0.12
C ALA A 298 -17.85 -0.90 1.49
N ALA A 299 -18.53 -2.03 1.64
CA ALA A 299 -19.14 -2.43 2.92
C ALA A 299 -18.07 -2.69 3.99
N LYS A 300 -17.00 -3.42 3.66
CA LYS A 300 -15.85 -3.69 4.53
C LYS A 300 -15.21 -2.38 5.02
N GLU A 301 -14.85 -1.48 4.09
CA GLU A 301 -14.24 -0.18 4.40
C GLU A 301 -15.14 0.65 5.33
N LYS A 302 -16.45 0.67 5.07
CA LYS A 302 -17.42 1.36 5.91
C LYS A 302 -17.53 0.76 7.31
N LEU A 303 -17.56 -0.56 7.44
CA LEU A 303 -17.60 -1.25 8.72
C LEU A 303 -16.33 -1.03 9.53
N PHE A 304 -15.15 -0.96 8.91
CA PHE A 304 -13.91 -0.63 9.61
C PHE A 304 -13.84 0.85 10.02
N ALA A 305 -14.32 1.75 9.16
CA ALA A 305 -14.31 3.19 9.45
C ALA A 305 -15.24 3.57 10.60
N ASP A 306 -16.35 2.86 10.79
CA ASP A 306 -17.32 3.11 11.86
C ASP A 306 -17.58 1.85 12.70
N PRO A 307 -16.92 1.71 13.85
CA PRO A 307 -17.10 0.58 14.75
C PRO A 307 -18.52 0.41 15.31
N SER A 308 -19.36 1.44 15.25
CA SER A 308 -20.74 1.40 15.76
C SER A 308 -21.71 0.67 14.81
N LEU A 309 -21.35 0.50 13.53
CA LEU A 309 -22.18 -0.17 12.54
C LEU A 309 -22.16 -1.68 12.74
N ALA A 310 -23.36 -2.28 12.87
CA ALA A 310 -23.53 -3.72 12.95
C ALA A 310 -23.53 -4.38 11.55
N SER A 311 -23.94 -3.68 10.51
CA SER A 311 -23.96 -4.16 9.12
C SER A 311 -23.79 -3.01 8.13
N ALA A 312 -23.44 -3.36 6.90
CA ALA A 312 -23.41 -2.44 5.76
C ALA A 312 -24.08 -3.07 4.54
N PRO A 313 -24.79 -2.28 3.70
CA PRO A 313 -25.49 -2.82 2.54
C PRO A 313 -24.50 -3.30 1.48
N VAL A 314 -24.86 -4.41 0.81
CA VAL A 314 -24.22 -4.90 -0.41
C VAL A 314 -25.25 -4.98 -1.52
N THR A 315 -24.89 -4.54 -2.71
CA THR A 315 -25.81 -4.41 -3.83
C THR A 315 -25.18 -4.90 -5.14
N VAL A 316 -26.00 -5.53 -5.98
CA VAL A 316 -25.63 -5.99 -7.31
C VAL A 316 -26.75 -5.63 -8.28
N LEU A 317 -26.42 -5.16 -9.48
CA LEU A 317 -27.41 -4.87 -10.49
C LEU A 317 -28.01 -6.18 -11.03
N GLY A 318 -29.32 -6.25 -11.05
CA GLY A 318 -30.07 -7.34 -11.67
C GLY A 318 -29.96 -7.31 -13.19
N ARG A 319 -30.17 -8.47 -13.84
CA ARG A 319 -30.31 -8.57 -15.31
C ARG A 319 -31.78 -8.53 -15.69
N GLY A 320 -32.12 -7.76 -16.71
CA GLY A 320 -33.43 -7.76 -17.34
C GLY A 320 -33.57 -6.66 -18.39
N SER A 321 -34.23 -6.99 -19.50
CA SER A 321 -34.56 -6.05 -20.57
C SER A 321 -35.72 -5.08 -20.23
N LYS A 322 -36.28 -5.19 -19.03
CA LYS A 322 -37.28 -4.24 -18.52
C LYS A 322 -36.58 -3.06 -17.89
N VAL A 323 -37.07 -1.84 -18.13
CA VAL A 323 -36.57 -0.53 -17.69
C VAL A 323 -36.32 -0.43 -16.17
N ILE A 324 -36.71 -1.44 -15.40
CA ILE A 324 -36.39 -1.60 -13.98
C ILE A 324 -35.68 -2.95 -13.83
N ALA A 325 -34.41 -3.02 -14.18
CA ALA A 325 -33.56 -4.11 -13.74
C ALA A 325 -33.48 -4.02 -12.21
N GLY A 326 -34.13 -4.97 -11.51
CA GLY A 326 -34.18 -4.95 -10.05
C GLY A 326 -32.76 -5.01 -9.46
N THR A 327 -32.48 -4.20 -8.45
CA THR A 327 -31.23 -4.31 -7.69
C THR A 327 -31.34 -5.48 -6.70
N ILE A 328 -30.40 -6.41 -6.75
CA ILE A 328 -30.24 -7.47 -5.75
C ILE A 328 -29.60 -6.81 -4.52
N LYS A 329 -30.29 -6.83 -3.40
CA LYS A 329 -29.85 -6.21 -2.16
C LYS A 329 -29.59 -7.24 -1.08
N GLY A 330 -28.52 -7.05 -0.33
CA GLY A 330 -28.15 -7.83 0.85
C GLY A 330 -27.43 -6.94 1.85
N GLU A 331 -26.94 -7.56 2.90
CA GLU A 331 -26.15 -6.89 3.93
C GLU A 331 -24.94 -7.76 4.27
N LEU A 332 -23.82 -7.12 4.55
CA LEU A 332 -22.65 -7.73 5.15
C LEU A 332 -22.67 -7.35 6.64
N SER A 333 -22.87 -8.30 7.53
CA SER A 333 -22.77 -8.05 8.96
C SER A 333 -21.32 -7.96 9.42
N ARG A 334 -21.09 -7.19 10.50
CA ARG A 334 -19.76 -7.12 11.13
C ARG A 334 -19.27 -8.50 11.57
N ALA A 335 -20.15 -9.30 12.21
CA ALA A 335 -19.81 -10.64 12.67
C ALA A 335 -19.37 -11.56 11.52
N GLU A 336 -20.04 -11.49 10.36
CA GLU A 336 -19.64 -12.25 9.17
C GLU A 336 -18.32 -11.75 8.60
N MET A 337 -18.15 -10.43 8.48
CA MET A 337 -16.89 -9.83 8.05
C MET A 337 -15.73 -10.27 8.95
N GLU A 338 -15.86 -10.16 10.26
CA GLU A 338 -14.83 -10.58 11.21
C GLU A 338 -14.55 -12.08 11.14
N LYS A 339 -15.57 -12.92 11.04
CA LYS A 339 -15.42 -14.37 10.86
C LYS A 339 -14.60 -14.70 9.60
N VAL A 340 -14.91 -14.07 8.47
CA VAL A 340 -14.23 -14.32 7.19
C VAL A 340 -12.80 -13.74 7.24
N LEU A 341 -12.62 -12.53 7.71
CA LEU A 341 -11.33 -11.86 7.67
C LEU A 341 -10.40 -12.37 8.78
N ILE A 342 -10.84 -12.35 10.02
CA ILE A 342 -9.98 -12.77 11.15
C ILE A 342 -9.79 -14.29 11.12
N GLY A 343 -10.87 -15.05 11.00
CA GLY A 343 -10.79 -16.51 10.98
C GLY A 343 -10.13 -17.09 9.72
N GLY A 344 -10.24 -16.40 8.57
CA GLY A 344 -9.69 -16.86 7.30
C GLY A 344 -8.27 -16.35 7.03
N PHE A 345 -8.00 -15.06 7.28
CA PHE A 345 -6.73 -14.43 6.92
C PHE A 345 -5.78 -14.26 8.11
N PHE A 346 -6.28 -14.20 9.33
CA PHE A 346 -5.47 -14.01 10.54
C PHE A 346 -5.80 -15.06 11.63
N PRO A 347 -5.96 -16.35 11.29
CA PRO A 347 -6.22 -17.35 12.32
C PRO A 347 -5.06 -17.46 13.30
N ASP A 348 -5.36 -17.84 14.54
CA ASP A 348 -4.32 -18.27 15.46
C ASP A 348 -3.62 -19.51 14.88
N CYS A 349 -2.29 -19.51 14.90
CA CYS A 349 -1.48 -20.61 14.40
C CYS A 349 -0.23 -20.85 15.28
N PRO A 350 0.31 -22.09 15.30
CA PRO A 350 1.58 -22.37 15.95
C PRO A 350 2.73 -21.55 15.32
N PRO A 351 3.81 -21.27 16.10
CA PRO A 351 4.96 -20.51 15.58
C PRO A 351 5.69 -21.17 14.41
N ASP A 352 5.56 -22.48 14.26
CA ASP A 352 6.14 -23.35 13.23
C ASP A 352 5.14 -23.71 12.12
N ALA A 353 4.01 -23.00 12.05
CA ALA A 353 3.00 -23.25 11.02
C ALA A 353 3.55 -22.93 9.62
N GLU A 354 3.23 -23.80 8.68
CA GLU A 354 3.57 -23.63 7.28
C GLU A 354 2.30 -23.34 6.44
N PRO A 355 2.38 -22.45 5.43
CA PRO A 355 1.27 -22.25 4.50
C PRO A 355 0.99 -23.53 3.69
N THR A 356 -0.28 -23.80 3.44
CA THR A 356 -0.71 -24.93 2.62
C THR A 356 -0.30 -24.72 1.17
N LYS A 357 0.33 -25.73 0.55
CA LYS A 357 0.75 -25.70 -0.86
C LYS A 357 -0.37 -26.16 -1.84
N GLN A 358 -1.51 -26.63 -1.32
CA GLN A 358 -2.62 -27.04 -2.17
C GLN A 358 -3.33 -25.80 -2.74
N ARG A 359 -3.51 -25.79 -4.06
CA ARG A 359 -4.21 -24.70 -4.75
C ARG A 359 -5.66 -24.64 -4.28
N ALA A 360 -6.06 -23.57 -3.60
CA ALA A 360 -7.45 -23.27 -3.34
C ALA A 360 -8.13 -22.93 -4.67
N VAL A 361 -9.09 -23.75 -5.09
CA VAL A 361 -9.74 -23.67 -6.41
C VAL A 361 -10.56 -22.38 -6.62
N GLY A 362 -10.92 -21.66 -5.54
CA GLY A 362 -11.83 -20.51 -5.60
C GLY A 362 -11.18 -19.14 -5.85
N LEU A 363 -9.86 -18.97 -5.64
CA LEU A 363 -9.22 -17.65 -5.71
C LEU A 363 -8.61 -17.32 -7.09
N GLN A 364 -8.69 -18.23 -8.07
CA GLN A 364 -8.08 -18.05 -9.39
C GLN A 364 -8.96 -17.33 -10.43
N GLU A 365 -10.19 -16.97 -10.09
CA GLU A 365 -11.15 -16.44 -11.07
C GLU A 365 -10.78 -15.08 -11.67
N LEU A 366 -9.89 -14.31 -11.02
CA LEU A 366 -9.48 -12.97 -11.48
C LEU A 366 -8.21 -12.97 -12.36
N GLY A 367 -7.66 -14.14 -12.71
CA GLY A 367 -6.46 -14.24 -13.55
C GLY A 367 -5.12 -14.04 -12.81
N LEU A 368 -5.11 -13.54 -11.58
CA LEU A 368 -3.91 -13.40 -10.77
C LEU A 368 -3.59 -14.71 -10.01
N LEU A 369 -2.31 -15.02 -9.85
CA LEU A 369 -1.83 -16.22 -9.15
C LEU A 369 -1.75 -15.96 -7.64
N TYR A 370 -2.90 -15.87 -7.00
CA TYR A 370 -2.98 -15.66 -5.56
C TYR A 370 -2.37 -16.81 -4.75
N ALA A 371 -1.89 -16.49 -3.53
CA ALA A 371 -1.37 -17.48 -2.60
C ALA A 371 -2.40 -18.57 -2.31
N SER A 372 -1.93 -19.81 -2.21
CA SER A 372 -2.79 -20.99 -2.00
C SER A 372 -3.43 -21.01 -0.61
N ASP A 373 -2.71 -20.54 0.40
CA ASP A 373 -3.19 -20.40 1.78
C ASP A 373 -3.51 -18.94 2.07
N PRO A 374 -4.76 -18.59 2.41
CA PRO A 374 -5.12 -17.21 2.74
C PRO A 374 -4.64 -16.76 4.12
N ALA A 375 -4.13 -17.66 4.96
CA ALA A 375 -3.72 -17.36 6.32
C ALA A 375 -2.40 -16.58 6.38
N ILE A 376 -2.45 -15.26 6.40
CA ILE A 376 -1.29 -14.36 6.51
C ILE A 376 -0.42 -14.73 7.73
N THR A 377 -1.06 -15.13 8.83
CA THR A 377 -0.36 -15.55 10.06
C THR A 377 0.52 -16.76 9.85
N LYS A 378 0.15 -17.73 8.99
CA LYS A 378 1.01 -18.88 8.65
C LYS A 378 2.20 -18.47 7.78
N HIS A 379 2.01 -17.57 6.80
CA HIS A 379 3.10 -17.01 6.01
C HIS A 379 4.09 -16.27 6.91
N LEU A 380 3.59 -15.53 7.89
CA LEU A 380 4.41 -14.85 8.90
C LEU A 380 5.19 -15.85 9.76
N ALA A 381 4.54 -16.91 10.27
CA ALA A 381 5.19 -17.95 11.07
C ALA A 381 6.32 -18.64 10.29
N ALA A 382 6.06 -19.05 9.05
CA ALA A 382 7.04 -19.65 8.16
C ALA A 382 8.20 -18.68 7.84
N PHE A 383 7.93 -17.40 7.61
CA PHE A 383 8.96 -16.40 7.40
C PHE A 383 9.87 -16.25 8.63
N LEU A 384 9.28 -16.08 9.82
CA LEU A 384 10.05 -15.93 11.07
C LEU A 384 10.87 -17.18 11.40
N THR A 385 10.33 -18.38 11.18
CA THR A 385 11.03 -19.66 11.39
C THR A 385 12.24 -19.76 10.47
N ARG A 386 12.10 -19.45 9.19
CA ARG A 386 13.21 -19.44 8.21
C ARG A 386 14.31 -18.42 8.56
N GLN A 387 13.94 -17.30 9.19
CA GLN A 387 14.89 -16.24 9.54
C GLN A 387 15.48 -16.36 10.95
N ALA A 388 15.06 -17.32 11.74
CA ALA A 388 15.48 -17.47 13.15
C ALA A 388 17.00 -17.59 13.30
N GLN A 389 17.69 -18.32 12.41
CA GLN A 389 19.13 -18.46 12.44
C GLN A 389 19.84 -17.17 12.06
N ALA A 390 19.43 -16.51 10.96
CA ALA A 390 20.00 -15.23 10.51
C ALA A 390 19.83 -14.12 11.57
N LEU A 391 18.70 -14.14 12.28
CA LEU A 391 18.46 -13.27 13.43
C LEU A 391 19.43 -13.57 14.59
N ALA A 392 19.61 -14.84 14.95
CA ALA A 392 20.48 -15.24 16.05
C ALA A 392 21.94 -14.84 15.81
N GLU A 393 22.40 -14.84 14.56
CA GLU A 393 23.76 -14.46 14.17
C GLU A 393 23.98 -12.93 14.24
N ARG A 394 22.96 -12.12 13.95
CA ARG A 394 23.05 -10.65 13.89
C ARG A 394 22.59 -9.95 15.15
N VAL A 395 21.69 -10.54 15.90
CA VAL A 395 21.21 -10.09 17.18
C VAL A 395 22.15 -10.62 18.27
N GLN A 396 23.29 -9.95 18.49
CA GLN A 396 24.21 -10.38 19.55
C GLN A 396 23.58 -10.16 20.93
N PRO A 397 23.54 -11.20 21.80
CA PRO A 397 23.08 -11.01 23.18
C PRO A 397 24.02 -10.04 23.89
N LYS A 398 23.46 -9.08 24.63
CA LYS A 398 24.21 -8.14 25.48
C LYS A 398 25.30 -8.88 26.26
N ARG A 399 26.57 -8.60 26.04
CA ARG A 399 27.65 -8.98 26.91
C ARG A 399 27.46 -8.29 28.25
N GLY A 400 26.94 -9.05 29.24
CA GLY A 400 26.89 -8.57 30.61
C GLY A 400 25.61 -8.90 31.36
N LYS A 401 25.31 -10.20 31.51
CA LYS A 401 24.69 -10.80 32.70
C LYS A 401 24.72 -12.34 32.50
N LYS A 402 25.71 -12.98 33.04
CA LYS A 402 25.70 -14.46 33.20
C LYS A 402 24.41 -14.81 33.96
N LYS A 403 23.42 -15.37 33.29
CA LYS A 403 22.41 -16.18 33.94
C LYS A 403 23.00 -17.57 34.15
N PRO A 404 22.76 -18.22 35.32
CA PRO A 404 23.23 -19.57 35.56
C PRO A 404 22.62 -20.52 34.53
N VAL A 405 23.45 -21.40 33.99
CA VAL A 405 23.07 -22.50 33.10
C VAL A 405 22.15 -23.39 33.90
N GLY A 406 20.88 -23.39 33.64
CA GLY A 406 19.90 -24.39 34.03
C GLY A 406 19.46 -25.13 32.78
N ASP A 407 19.61 -26.46 32.83
CA ASP A 407 19.26 -27.40 31.78
C ASP A 407 17.84 -27.18 31.21
N GLY A 408 17.71 -27.34 29.89
CA GLY A 408 16.43 -27.51 29.24
C GLY A 408 16.09 -26.37 28.30
N GLY A 409 16.25 -26.60 26.99
CA GLY A 409 15.87 -25.66 25.91
C GLY A 409 14.42 -25.25 25.97
N ALA A 410 14.22 -24.01 26.39
CA ALA A 410 12.96 -23.29 26.18
C ALA A 410 13.31 -21.99 25.51
N VAL A 411 13.03 -21.90 24.20
CA VAL A 411 12.87 -20.63 23.49
C VAL A 411 11.83 -19.84 24.27
N GLN A 412 12.25 -18.76 24.92
CA GLN A 412 11.31 -17.90 25.64
C GLN A 412 10.29 -17.35 24.65
N ARG A 413 9.06 -17.86 24.75
CA ARG A 413 7.89 -17.37 24.05
C ARG A 413 7.62 -15.93 24.50
N ARG A 414 8.07 -14.93 23.75
CA ARG A 414 7.57 -13.58 23.90
C ARG A 414 6.25 -13.49 23.13
N ARG A 415 5.18 -13.28 23.84
CA ARG A 415 3.84 -13.07 23.27
C ARG A 415 3.87 -11.87 22.32
N LEU A 416 3.44 -12.09 21.08
CA LEU A 416 3.05 -11.04 20.17
C LEU A 416 1.80 -10.35 20.77
N GLN A 417 1.97 -9.20 21.40
CA GLN A 417 0.82 -8.38 21.79
C GLN A 417 0.46 -7.47 20.63
N GLY A 418 -0.68 -7.76 20.01
CA GLY A 418 -1.29 -6.91 19.00
C GLY A 418 -1.74 -5.60 19.64
N GLY A 419 -1.06 -4.51 19.33
CA GLY A 419 -1.61 -3.18 19.54
C GLY A 419 -2.68 -2.92 18.47
N ALA A 420 -3.85 -2.42 18.89
CA ALA A 420 -4.88 -2.00 17.97
C ALA A 420 -4.33 -0.95 16.98
N ALA A 421 -4.55 -1.18 15.69
CA ALA A 421 -4.12 -0.26 14.65
C ALA A 421 -4.91 1.05 14.76
N ALA A 422 -4.21 2.17 14.86
CA ALA A 422 -4.79 3.46 14.57
C ALA A 422 -5.10 3.52 13.05
N PRO A 423 -6.16 4.23 12.62
CA PRO A 423 -6.50 4.33 11.22
C PRO A 423 -5.34 4.95 10.44
N ALA A 424 -4.91 4.28 9.38
CA ALA A 424 -3.86 4.78 8.51
C ALA A 424 -4.32 6.06 7.82
N ARG A 425 -3.63 7.14 8.12
CA ARG A 425 -3.59 8.33 7.27
C ARG A 425 -2.59 8.08 6.15
N ALA A 426 -2.58 8.92 5.14
CA ALA A 426 -1.70 8.85 3.97
C ALA A 426 -0.20 9.02 4.32
N ASP A 427 0.31 8.21 5.25
CA ASP A 427 1.63 8.38 5.87
C ASP A 427 2.78 7.92 4.95
N GLY A 428 2.47 7.13 3.91
CA GLY A 428 3.48 6.55 3.02
C GLY A 428 4.27 7.61 2.23
N ALA A 429 3.59 8.59 1.64
CA ALA A 429 4.24 9.61 0.83
C ALA A 429 4.97 10.66 1.70
N GLN A 430 4.46 11.00 2.88
CA GLN A 430 5.16 11.84 3.86
C GLN A 430 6.47 11.21 4.29
N SER A 431 6.45 9.93 4.60
CA SER A 431 7.62 9.15 4.96
C SER A 431 8.68 9.13 3.87
N LEU A 432 8.27 9.04 2.61
CA LEU A 432 9.17 9.04 1.46
C LEU A 432 9.92 10.35 1.31
N ALA A 433 9.22 11.47 1.39
CA ALA A 433 9.83 12.79 1.29
C ALA A 433 10.86 13.04 2.41
N GLN A 434 10.60 12.55 3.61
CA GLN A 434 11.53 12.65 4.74
C GLN A 434 12.76 11.76 4.59
N GLY A 435 12.57 10.51 4.13
CA GLY A 435 13.68 9.60 3.88
C GLY A 435 14.71 10.20 2.90
N ALA A 436 14.24 10.89 1.86
CA ALA A 436 15.08 11.57 0.90
C ALA A 436 15.87 12.75 1.50
N HIS A 437 15.18 13.55 2.31
CA HIS A 437 15.84 14.67 2.98
C HIS A 437 16.98 14.20 3.89
N ALA A 438 16.78 13.11 4.62
CA ALA A 438 17.81 12.51 5.46
C ALA A 438 19.00 11.95 4.65
N GLN A 439 18.73 11.28 3.52
CA GLN A 439 19.76 10.76 2.62
C GLN A 439 20.54 11.88 1.92
N GLY A 440 19.86 12.88 1.39
CA GLY A 440 20.50 14.05 0.78
C GLY A 440 21.39 14.86 1.74
N ALA A 441 21.02 14.94 3.01
CA ALA A 441 21.84 15.56 4.05
C ALA A 441 23.08 14.73 4.41
N GLY A 442 23.01 13.39 4.34
CA GLY A 442 24.13 12.47 4.56
C GLY A 442 25.19 12.56 3.47
N GLU A 443 24.80 12.59 2.22
CA GLU A 443 25.72 12.69 1.08
C GLU A 443 26.43 14.03 0.99
N ARG A 444 25.82 15.11 1.47
CA ARG A 444 26.48 16.45 1.53
C ARG A 444 27.53 16.59 2.64
N ARG A 445 27.57 15.66 3.61
CA ARG A 445 28.53 15.70 4.73
C ARG A 445 29.82 14.90 4.52
N SER A 446 29.97 14.19 3.42
CA SER A 446 31.18 13.44 3.10
C SER A 446 32.32 14.25 2.46
N GLY A 447 32.30 15.59 2.54
CA GLY A 447 33.46 16.46 2.26
C GLY A 447 34.31 16.64 3.51
N PRO A 448 35.63 16.72 3.39
CA PRO A 448 36.52 16.80 4.54
C PRO A 448 36.45 18.18 5.22
N GLY A 449 36.02 18.21 6.46
CA GLY A 449 36.27 19.32 7.34
C GLY A 449 35.04 19.98 7.98
N GLY A 450 34.92 19.85 9.28
CA GLY A 450 34.24 20.81 10.14
C GLY A 450 33.06 20.27 10.93
N GLY A 451 33.27 20.01 12.21
CA GLY A 451 32.26 19.64 13.17
C GLY A 451 31.21 20.73 13.39
N ALA A 452 30.00 20.35 13.55
CA ALA A 452 28.98 21.19 14.17
C ALA A 452 27.98 20.31 14.97
N ARG A 453 27.74 20.79 16.15
CA ARG A 453 26.92 20.18 17.22
C ARG A 453 25.46 20.16 16.83
N GLY A 454 24.77 19.04 17.17
CA GLY A 454 23.34 18.90 17.04
C GLY A 454 22.55 19.82 17.97
N GLY A 455 21.66 20.61 17.40
CA GLY A 455 20.68 21.39 18.14
C GLY A 455 19.35 20.62 18.15
N VAL A 456 18.88 20.31 19.35
CA VAL A 456 17.56 19.74 19.62
C VAL A 456 16.56 20.87 19.66
N LEU A 457 15.50 20.83 18.86
CA LEU A 457 14.34 21.70 19.02
C LEU A 457 13.16 20.91 19.61
N ARG A 458 12.78 21.34 20.81
CA ARG A 458 11.53 20.97 21.50
C ARG A 458 10.42 21.91 21.04
N HIS A 459 9.23 21.38 20.82
CA HIS A 459 7.92 21.97 21.12
C HIS A 459 6.88 20.91 20.75
N GLY A 460 5.89 20.58 21.52
CA GLY A 460 5.19 21.08 22.66
C GLY A 460 3.75 20.56 22.60
N ALA A 461 3.43 19.65 23.51
CA ALA A 461 2.16 19.41 24.16
C ALA A 461 0.89 19.10 23.36
N ALA A 462 0.30 17.90 23.57
CA ALA A 462 -0.92 17.75 24.38
C ALA A 462 -1.30 16.27 24.63
N ARG A 463 -1.27 15.86 25.89
CA ARG A 463 -2.20 15.07 26.73
C ARG A 463 -2.95 13.88 26.07
N GLN A 464 -3.05 12.72 26.58
CA GLN A 464 -2.99 12.03 27.87
C GLN A 464 -3.21 10.55 27.63
N GLY A 465 -2.57 9.69 28.36
CA GLY A 465 -2.89 8.25 28.40
C GLY A 465 -1.75 7.44 28.99
N ARG A 466 -1.70 7.31 30.32
CA ARG A 466 -0.72 6.49 31.01
C ARG A 466 -0.93 5.02 30.66
N ALA A 467 0.11 4.37 30.13
CA ALA A 467 0.28 2.92 30.25
C ALA A 467 1.75 2.61 30.50
N HIS A 468 2.00 1.80 31.51
CA HIS A 468 3.32 1.36 31.96
C HIS A 468 4.10 0.61 30.86
N PRO A 469 5.43 0.79 30.77
CA PRO A 469 6.24 0.09 29.80
C PRO A 469 6.46 -1.38 30.24
N ARG A 470 5.98 -2.32 29.46
CA ARG A 470 6.43 -3.72 29.53
C ARG A 470 7.48 -3.94 28.45
N ARG A 471 8.64 -4.48 28.87
CA ARG A 471 9.85 -4.72 28.10
C ARG A 471 9.62 -5.67 26.92
N GLY A 472 10.01 -5.23 25.74
CA GLY A 472 10.66 -5.92 24.63
C GLY A 472 10.03 -7.20 24.08
N GLY A 473 9.22 -7.06 23.00
CA GLY A 473 8.93 -8.08 21.99
C GLY A 473 9.07 -7.48 20.60
N PRO A 474 9.15 -8.27 19.52
CA PRO A 474 9.18 -7.72 18.18
C PRO A 474 7.93 -6.86 17.96
N ARG A 475 8.13 -5.67 17.44
CA ARG A 475 7.03 -4.76 17.10
C ARG A 475 6.67 -4.96 15.65
N VAL A 476 5.38 -5.08 15.40
CA VAL A 476 4.82 -5.22 14.05
C VAL A 476 4.39 -3.84 13.60
N LEU A 477 5.01 -3.34 12.54
CA LEU A 477 4.54 -2.17 11.82
C LEU A 477 3.59 -2.65 10.73
N ARG A 478 2.36 -2.17 10.74
CA ARG A 478 1.33 -2.50 9.76
C ARG A 478 1.10 -1.29 8.85
N ARG A 479 0.96 -1.56 7.60
CA ARG A 479 0.49 -0.63 6.58
C ARG A 479 -0.86 -1.13 6.05
N HIS A 480 -1.78 -0.23 5.80
CA HIS A 480 -3.10 -0.53 5.22
C HIS A 480 -3.13 -0.31 3.72
#